data_028ee4d81e44c9c43f837d45cc3190f4
#
_entry.id   028ee4d81e44c9c43f837d45cc3190f4
#
_cell.length_a   1.000
_cell.length_b   1.000
_cell.length_c   1.000
_cell.angle_alpha   90.00
_cell.angle_beta   90.00
_cell.angle_gamma   90.00
#
_symmetry.space_group_name_H-M   'P 1'
#
loop_
_entity.id
_entity.type
_entity.pdbx_description
1 polymer ?
#
loop_
_entity_poly.entity_id
_entity_poly.type
_entity_poly.pdbx_seq_one_letter_code
_entity_poly.pdbx_strand_id
1 'polypeptide(L)'
;MSPQGQYDTVFLNRQSLGKVAGTDPVRLTGDWSQVYCGCRYRVLPFTQFEQAEDAAVWHFCAPEDSRFFVRNRKPGDRILLAGMDQPKKLARLMIDEKIPVPMRESWPVITTDKNELLLVPGIRPSAKVSQQRCDGDNWVLIEQFNRM
;
A
#
# COMPACT_ATOMS: atom_id res chain seq x y z
N MET A 1 -24.36 0.80 -19.13
CA MET A 1 -24.30 0.48 -17.74
C MET A 1 -23.76 1.63 -16.94
N SER A 2 -24.18 1.73 -15.73
CA SER A 2 -23.73 2.79 -14.85
C SER A 2 -22.22 2.69 -14.60
N PRO A 3 -21.62 3.76 -14.10
CA PRO A 3 -20.24 3.66 -13.59
C PRO A 3 -20.08 2.50 -12.65
N GLN A 4 -21.17 2.10 -12.06
CA GLN A 4 -21.21 0.96 -11.19
C GLN A 4 -20.80 -0.34 -11.86
N GLY A 5 -21.17 -0.55 -13.11
CA GLY A 5 -20.75 -1.75 -13.81
C GLY A 5 -19.27 -1.80 -14.02
N GLN A 6 -18.69 -0.68 -14.41
CA GLN A 6 -17.26 -0.57 -14.54
C GLN A 6 -16.57 -0.70 -13.17
N TYR A 7 -17.18 -0.11 -12.16
CA TYR A 7 -16.69 -0.19 -10.82
C TYR A 7 -16.71 -1.64 -10.30
N ASP A 8 -17.79 -2.36 -10.56
CA ASP A 8 -17.90 -3.75 -10.17
C ASP A 8 -16.84 -4.60 -10.85
N THR A 9 -16.54 -4.33 -12.10
CA THR A 9 -15.48 -5.02 -12.82
C THR A 9 -14.12 -4.76 -12.16
N VAL A 10 -13.88 -3.52 -11.75
CA VAL A 10 -12.65 -3.15 -11.03
C VAL A 10 -12.57 -3.89 -9.70
N PHE A 11 -13.69 -3.99 -8.99
CA PHE A 11 -13.71 -4.72 -7.73
C PHE A 11 -13.42 -6.19 -7.91
N LEU A 12 -14.01 -6.82 -8.91
CA LEU A 12 -13.71 -8.21 -9.18
C LEU A 12 -12.24 -8.42 -9.47
N ASN A 13 -11.65 -7.54 -10.26
CA ASN A 13 -10.22 -7.60 -10.55
C ASN A 13 -9.39 -7.35 -9.31
N ARG A 14 -9.79 -6.40 -8.48
CA ARG A 14 -9.09 -6.13 -7.23
C ARG A 14 -9.16 -7.32 -6.28
N GLN A 15 -10.32 -7.94 -6.18
CA GLN A 15 -10.50 -9.10 -5.34
C GLN A 15 -9.55 -10.22 -5.76
N SER A 16 -9.37 -10.40 -7.05
CA SER A 16 -8.47 -11.39 -7.60
C SER A 16 -7.00 -10.98 -7.43
N LEU A 17 -6.69 -9.72 -7.71
CA LEU A 17 -5.33 -9.22 -7.74
C LEU A 17 -4.86 -8.66 -6.40
N GLY A 18 -5.80 -8.26 -5.54
CA GLY A 18 -5.46 -7.73 -4.22
C GLY A 18 -5.07 -8.79 -3.22
N LYS A 19 -5.44 -10.02 -3.48
CA LYS A 19 -5.14 -11.09 -2.53
C LYS A 19 -3.68 -11.51 -2.66
N VAL A 20 -2.98 -11.47 -1.55
CA VAL A 20 -1.62 -11.98 -1.49
C VAL A 20 -1.68 -13.50 -1.49
N ALA A 21 -0.96 -14.14 -2.40
CA ALA A 21 -0.96 -15.59 -2.52
C ALA A 21 -0.41 -16.21 -1.24
N GLY A 22 -1.15 -17.17 -0.70
CA GLY A 22 -0.76 -17.83 0.54
C GLY A 22 -0.96 -16.92 1.76
N THR A 23 -0.36 -17.31 2.86
CA THR A 23 -0.45 -16.58 4.12
C THR A 23 0.81 -15.79 4.44
N ASP A 24 1.90 -16.04 3.73
CA ASP A 24 3.17 -15.42 4.00
C ASP A 24 3.28 -14.05 3.32
N PRO A 25 3.90 -13.08 3.97
CA PRO A 25 4.17 -11.80 3.34
C PRO A 25 5.08 -11.96 2.12
N VAL A 26 4.84 -11.14 1.11
CA VAL A 26 5.68 -11.10 -0.10
C VAL A 26 6.58 -9.89 0.01
N ARG A 27 7.88 -10.10 -0.15
CA ARG A 27 8.84 -9.01 -0.03
C ARG A 27 8.77 -8.08 -1.24
N LEU A 28 8.73 -6.79 -0.95
CA LEU A 28 8.91 -5.76 -1.97
C LEU A 28 10.38 -5.47 -2.14
N THR A 29 10.80 -5.29 -3.38
CA THR A 29 12.19 -5.04 -3.73
C THR A 29 12.30 -3.85 -4.69
N GLY A 30 13.49 -3.62 -5.22
CA GLY A 30 13.69 -2.64 -6.27
C GLY A 30 13.04 -3.02 -7.60
N ASP A 31 12.59 -4.24 -7.75
CA ASP A 31 11.85 -4.67 -8.93
C ASP A 31 10.35 -4.51 -8.72
N TRP A 32 9.60 -4.40 -9.82
CA TRP A 32 8.16 -4.26 -9.72
C TRP A 32 7.51 -5.50 -9.13
N SER A 33 6.58 -5.27 -8.22
CA SER A 33 5.77 -6.32 -7.64
C SER A 33 4.68 -6.79 -8.60
N GLN A 34 3.93 -7.79 -8.17
CA GLN A 34 2.65 -8.11 -8.78
C GLN A 34 1.69 -6.94 -8.60
N VAL A 35 0.56 -6.99 -9.30
CA VAL A 35 -0.46 -5.96 -9.21
C VAL A 35 -1.32 -6.19 -7.98
N TYR A 36 -1.47 -5.14 -7.17
CA TYR A 36 -2.35 -5.14 -6.01
C TYR A 36 -3.25 -3.90 -6.10
N CYS A 37 -4.56 -4.10 -6.11
CA CYS A 37 -5.54 -3.01 -6.22
C CYS A 37 -5.29 -2.12 -7.44
N GLY A 38 -4.89 -2.74 -8.56
CA GLY A 38 -4.67 -2.01 -9.81
C GLY A 38 -3.32 -1.34 -9.92
N CYS A 39 -2.47 -1.46 -8.93
CA CYS A 39 -1.14 -0.84 -8.94
C CYS A 39 -0.06 -1.86 -8.64
N ARG A 40 1.12 -1.58 -9.12
CA ARG A 40 2.31 -2.34 -8.76
C ARG A 40 3.25 -1.45 -7.98
N TYR A 41 4.12 -2.06 -7.20
CA TYR A 41 4.94 -1.35 -6.23
C TYR A 41 6.38 -1.79 -6.30
N ARG A 42 7.27 -0.86 -5.99
CA ARG A 42 8.68 -1.17 -5.77
C ARG A 42 9.20 -0.23 -4.70
N VAL A 43 10.25 -0.64 -4.03
CA VAL A 43 10.87 0.15 -2.97
C VAL A 43 12.36 0.24 -3.22
N LEU A 44 12.91 1.44 -3.09
CA LEU A 44 14.31 1.73 -3.39
C LEU A 44 14.90 2.66 -2.33
N PRO A 45 16.21 2.55 -2.06
CA PRO A 45 16.90 3.65 -1.39
C PRO A 45 16.76 4.92 -2.23
N PHE A 46 16.61 6.07 -1.57
CA PHE A 46 16.45 7.33 -2.29
C PHE A 46 17.61 7.60 -3.24
N THR A 47 18.81 7.16 -2.89
CA THR A 47 20.00 7.36 -3.74
C THR A 47 19.91 6.64 -5.08
N GLN A 48 19.05 5.64 -5.18
CA GLN A 48 18.85 4.88 -6.43
C GLN A 48 17.58 5.29 -7.15
N PHE A 49 16.86 6.27 -6.61
CA PHE A 49 15.60 6.69 -7.18
C PHE A 49 15.79 7.61 -8.37
N GLU A 50 15.07 7.31 -9.44
CA GLU A 50 14.95 8.20 -10.60
C GLU A 50 13.49 8.60 -10.75
N GLN A 51 13.28 9.90 -10.98
CA GLN A 51 11.92 10.41 -11.14
C GLN A 51 11.24 9.71 -12.31
N ALA A 52 10.07 9.14 -12.07
CA ALA A 52 9.27 8.50 -13.10
C ALA A 52 7.95 9.23 -13.23
N GLU A 53 7.49 9.39 -14.47
CA GLU A 53 6.17 9.93 -14.73
C GLU A 53 5.13 8.84 -14.48
N ASP A 54 3.91 9.23 -14.22
CA ASP A 54 2.76 8.33 -14.02
C ASP A 54 2.90 7.41 -12.81
N ALA A 55 3.65 7.85 -11.81
CA ALA A 55 3.78 7.10 -10.59
C ALA A 55 3.67 8.02 -9.37
N ALA A 56 3.04 7.52 -8.34
CA ALA A 56 3.07 8.18 -7.04
C ALA A 56 4.34 7.75 -6.32
N VAL A 57 5.03 8.69 -5.72
CA VAL A 57 6.27 8.43 -5.00
C VAL A 57 6.05 8.80 -3.54
N TRP A 58 6.30 7.84 -2.66
CA TRP A 58 6.15 8.01 -1.23
C TRP A 58 7.52 7.98 -0.58
N HIS A 59 7.90 9.08 0.07
CA HIS A 59 9.18 9.20 0.77
C HIS A 59 9.00 8.88 2.24
N PHE A 60 9.95 8.17 2.81
CA PHE A 60 9.91 7.84 4.23
C PHE A 60 11.31 7.52 4.75
N CYS A 61 11.42 7.47 6.08
CA CYS A 61 12.67 7.18 6.75
C CYS A 61 12.60 5.79 7.38
N ALA A 62 13.64 4.98 7.16
CA ALA A 62 13.77 3.66 7.77
C ALA A 62 15.26 3.29 7.80
N PRO A 63 15.67 2.36 8.68
CA PRO A 63 17.06 1.88 8.68
C PRO A 63 17.45 1.32 7.31
N GLU A 64 18.74 1.40 6.98
CA GLU A 64 19.24 0.95 5.69
C GLU A 64 19.00 -0.52 5.42
N ASP A 65 19.01 -1.33 6.46
CA ASP A 65 18.79 -2.77 6.35
C ASP A 65 17.31 -3.16 6.44
N SER A 66 16.42 -2.18 6.34
CA SER A 66 14.99 -2.44 6.39
C SER A 66 14.52 -3.28 5.22
N ARG A 67 13.48 -4.06 5.48
CA ARG A 67 12.79 -4.84 4.46
C ARG A 67 11.32 -4.46 4.48
N PHE A 68 10.69 -4.57 3.32
CA PHE A 68 9.31 -4.13 3.16
C PHE A 68 8.52 -5.24 2.51
N PHE A 69 7.27 -5.38 2.95
CA PHE A 69 6.46 -6.53 2.56
C PHE A 69 5.05 -6.08 2.18
N VAL A 70 4.42 -6.88 1.34
CA VAL A 70 2.99 -6.80 1.12
C VAL A 70 2.36 -8.09 1.65
N ARG A 71 1.29 -7.94 2.39
CA ARG A 71 0.55 -9.07 2.96
C ARG A 71 -0.92 -8.75 3.03
N ASN A 72 -1.74 -9.75 3.26
CA ASN A 72 -3.14 -9.53 3.52
C ASN A 72 -3.33 -8.88 4.89
N ARG A 73 -4.38 -8.07 5.01
CA ARG A 73 -4.76 -7.48 6.28
C ARG A 73 -4.97 -8.57 7.34
N LYS A 74 -4.63 -8.25 8.57
CA LYS A 74 -4.84 -9.14 9.72
C LYS A 74 -5.71 -8.47 10.75
N PRO A 75 -6.49 -9.23 11.54
CA PRO A 75 -7.19 -8.64 12.66
C PRO A 75 -6.24 -7.90 13.59
N GLY A 76 -6.65 -6.74 14.06
CA GLY A 76 -5.83 -5.93 14.94
C GLY A 76 -4.89 -4.96 14.25
N ASP A 77 -4.80 -5.01 12.93
CA ASP A 77 -3.96 -4.04 12.19
C ASP A 77 -4.41 -2.62 12.49
N ARG A 78 -3.42 -1.74 12.65
CA ARG A 78 -3.64 -0.32 12.90
C ARG A 78 -2.73 0.50 12.02
N ILE A 79 -3.18 1.70 11.70
CA ILE A 79 -2.40 2.64 10.90
C ILE A 79 -2.51 4.04 11.49
N LEU A 80 -1.38 4.73 11.60
CA LEU A 80 -1.37 6.12 12.04
C LEU A 80 -1.56 7.00 10.81
N LEU A 81 -2.70 7.70 10.75
CA LEU A 81 -3.00 8.61 9.65
C LEU A 81 -2.51 10.01 9.95
N ALA A 82 -2.22 10.78 8.90
CA ALA A 82 -1.79 12.17 9.04
C ALA A 82 -2.83 12.97 9.83
N GLY A 83 -2.35 13.77 10.77
CA GLY A 83 -3.23 14.61 11.60
C GLY A 83 -3.85 13.88 12.79
N MET A 84 -3.56 12.62 12.99
CA MET A 84 -4.11 11.85 14.11
C MET A 84 -3.02 11.55 15.15
N ASP A 85 -3.41 11.61 16.43
CA ASP A 85 -2.50 11.33 17.54
C ASP A 85 -2.41 9.85 17.85
N GLN A 86 -3.45 9.10 17.50
CA GLN A 86 -3.56 7.69 17.82
C GLN A 86 -3.74 6.86 16.57
N PRO A 87 -3.16 5.65 16.52
CA PRO A 87 -3.40 4.75 15.41
C PRO A 87 -4.88 4.39 15.31
N LYS A 88 -5.37 4.33 14.09
CA LYS A 88 -6.75 3.93 13.80
C LYS A 88 -6.77 2.46 13.42
N LYS A 89 -7.76 1.74 13.91
CA LYS A 89 -7.96 0.35 13.51
C LYS A 89 -8.23 0.29 12.02
N LEU A 90 -7.51 -0.56 11.32
CA LEU A 90 -7.68 -0.70 9.88
C LEU A 90 -9.11 -1.16 9.53
N ALA A 91 -9.68 -2.03 10.36
CA ALA A 91 -11.05 -2.47 10.16
C ALA A 91 -12.02 -1.28 10.15
N ARG A 92 -11.80 -0.31 11.03
CA ARG A 92 -12.64 0.88 11.10
C ARG A 92 -12.42 1.78 9.88
N LEU A 93 -11.18 1.93 9.46
CA LEU A 93 -10.86 2.70 8.26
C LEU A 93 -11.56 2.12 7.05
N MET A 94 -11.58 0.80 6.91
CA MET A 94 -12.24 0.15 5.79
C MET A 94 -13.75 0.36 5.79
N ILE A 95 -14.35 0.41 6.97
CA ILE A 95 -15.78 0.73 7.09
C ILE A 95 -16.01 2.17 6.62
N ASP A 96 -15.19 3.09 7.13
CA ASP A 96 -15.32 4.52 6.78
C ASP A 96 -15.12 4.76 5.29
N GLU A 97 -14.24 3.99 4.66
CA GLU A 97 -13.97 4.09 3.21
C GLU A 97 -14.92 3.20 2.40
N LYS A 98 -15.89 2.58 3.03
CA LYS A 98 -16.94 1.80 2.39
C LYS A 98 -16.42 0.64 1.54
N ILE A 99 -15.37 0.00 2.02
CA ILE A 99 -14.85 -1.18 1.35
C ILE A 99 -15.83 -2.33 1.54
N PRO A 100 -16.24 -3.02 0.48
CA PRO A 100 -17.16 -4.15 0.61
C PRO A 100 -16.65 -5.23 1.54
N VAL A 101 -17.53 -5.76 2.38
CA VAL A 101 -17.17 -6.76 3.38
C VAL A 101 -16.34 -7.92 2.81
N PRO A 102 -16.73 -8.52 1.67
CA PRO A 102 -15.97 -9.66 1.14
C PRO A 102 -14.52 -9.34 0.80
N MET A 103 -14.20 -8.06 0.61
CA MET A 103 -12.86 -7.65 0.20
C MET A 103 -11.97 -7.26 1.38
N ARG A 104 -12.56 -7.04 2.56
CA ARG A 104 -11.81 -6.46 3.68
C ARG A 104 -10.73 -7.39 4.22
N GLU A 105 -11.01 -8.67 4.30
CA GLU A 105 -10.09 -9.63 4.91
C GLU A 105 -8.85 -9.90 4.05
N SER A 106 -9.00 -9.80 2.74
CA SER A 106 -7.91 -10.08 1.81
C SER A 106 -7.27 -8.82 1.25
N TRP A 107 -7.59 -7.66 1.81
CA TRP A 107 -7.04 -6.40 1.31
C TRP A 107 -5.54 -6.36 1.58
N PRO A 108 -4.72 -5.99 0.58
CA PRO A 108 -3.28 -5.92 0.78
C PRO A 108 -2.88 -4.72 1.63
N VAL A 109 -1.84 -4.88 2.41
CA VAL A 109 -1.21 -3.78 3.14
C VAL A 109 0.30 -3.87 2.94
N ILE A 110 0.95 -2.72 2.87
CA ILE A 110 2.41 -2.64 2.72
C ILE A 110 2.99 -2.27 4.07
N THR A 111 3.93 -3.08 4.53
CA THR A 111 4.48 -2.96 5.88
C THR A 111 6.00 -2.98 5.87
N THR A 112 6.58 -2.55 6.98
CA THR A 112 8.00 -2.78 7.27
C THR A 112 8.19 -4.19 7.81
N ASP A 113 9.44 -4.59 7.98
CA ASP A 113 9.78 -5.87 8.61
C ASP A 113 9.40 -5.92 10.10
N LYS A 114 9.12 -4.76 10.69
CA LYS A 114 8.60 -4.67 12.06
C LYS A 114 7.07 -4.60 12.08
N ASN A 115 6.45 -4.92 10.96
CA ASN A 115 4.99 -5.00 10.82
C ASN A 115 4.28 -3.65 10.99
N GLU A 116 4.97 -2.56 10.73
CA GLU A 116 4.38 -1.22 10.74
C GLU A 116 3.76 -0.94 9.37
N LEU A 117 2.50 -0.54 9.34
CA LEU A 117 1.80 -0.26 8.09
C LEU A 117 2.30 1.06 7.48
N LEU A 118 2.76 1.00 6.24
CA LEU A 118 3.19 2.17 5.48
C LEU A 118 2.10 2.66 4.54
N LEU A 119 1.41 1.76 3.89
CA LEU A 119 0.41 2.10 2.88
C LEU A 119 -0.67 1.04 2.84
N VAL A 120 -1.90 1.49 2.71
CA VAL A 120 -3.03 0.61 2.41
C VAL A 120 -3.42 0.91 0.96
N PRO A 121 -2.99 0.06 0.02
CA PRO A 121 -3.23 0.31 -1.41
C PRO A 121 -4.67 0.66 -1.71
N GLY A 122 -4.87 1.74 -2.48
CA GLY A 122 -6.21 2.18 -2.88
C GLY A 122 -7.00 2.88 -1.79
N ILE A 123 -6.48 2.99 -0.58
CA ILE A 123 -7.20 3.61 0.53
C ILE A 123 -6.41 4.80 1.09
N ARG A 124 -5.40 4.54 1.90
CA ARG A 124 -4.66 5.63 2.57
C ARG A 124 -3.21 5.27 2.87
N PRO A 125 -2.32 6.27 2.86
CA PRO A 125 -0.96 6.10 3.36
C PRO A 125 -0.91 6.35 4.87
N SER A 126 0.14 5.80 5.49
CA SER A 126 0.51 6.16 6.85
C SER A 126 1.01 7.61 6.91
N ALA A 127 0.91 8.22 8.09
CA ALA A 127 1.50 9.54 8.32
C ALA A 127 3.01 9.56 8.14
N LYS A 128 3.66 8.40 8.16
CA LYS A 128 5.11 8.29 8.03
C LYS A 128 5.60 8.35 6.60
N VAL A 129 4.72 8.23 5.63
CA VAL A 129 5.09 8.36 4.22
C VAL A 129 4.47 9.65 3.67
N SER A 130 5.19 10.29 2.74
CA SER A 130 4.76 11.56 2.16
C SER A 130 5.15 11.60 0.70
N GLN A 131 4.32 12.28 -0.09
CA GLN A 131 4.66 12.52 -1.49
C GLN A 131 5.75 13.59 -1.63
N GLN A 132 6.04 14.33 -0.57
CA GLN A 132 7.11 15.29 -0.56
C GLN A 132 8.25 14.77 0.29
N ARG A 133 9.46 14.94 -0.21
CA ARG A 133 10.65 14.51 0.52
C ARG A 133 10.90 15.43 1.71
N CYS A 134 11.19 14.83 2.85
CA CYS A 134 11.61 15.53 4.06
C CYS A 134 13.08 15.21 4.36
N ASP A 135 13.71 16.06 5.15
CA ASP A 135 15.07 15.79 5.59
C ASP A 135 15.10 14.48 6.37
N GLY A 136 16.07 13.64 6.05
CA GLY A 136 16.19 12.34 6.67
C GLY A 136 15.49 11.20 5.95
N ASP A 137 14.60 11.50 5.02
CA ASP A 137 13.97 10.45 4.23
C ASP A 137 15.02 9.78 3.35
N ASN A 138 15.13 8.47 3.47
CA ASN A 138 16.16 7.69 2.79
C ASN A 138 15.59 6.55 1.95
N TRP A 139 14.27 6.36 1.94
CA TRP A 139 13.61 5.33 1.17
C TRP A 139 12.48 5.93 0.34
N VAL A 140 12.22 5.31 -0.80
CA VAL A 140 11.05 5.66 -1.62
C VAL A 140 10.27 4.40 -1.94
N LEU A 141 8.96 4.51 -1.85
CA LEU A 141 8.01 3.50 -2.30
C LEU A 141 7.32 4.08 -3.53
N ILE A 142 7.40 3.36 -4.64
CA ILE A 142 6.85 3.81 -5.90
C ILE A 142 5.59 3.01 -6.20
N GLU A 143 4.51 3.73 -6.41
CA GLU A 143 3.21 3.15 -6.73
C GLU A 143 2.86 3.55 -8.15
N GLN A 144 2.77 2.57 -9.04
CA GLN A 144 2.45 2.83 -10.44
C GLN A 144 1.17 2.11 -10.83
N PHE A 145 0.25 2.87 -11.40
CA PHE A 145 -0.98 2.29 -11.92
C PHE A 145 -0.63 1.35 -13.07
N ASN A 146 -1.13 0.12 -12.97
CA ASN A 146 -0.86 -0.90 -13.98
C ASN A 146 -1.87 -0.75 -15.11
N ARG A 147 -1.40 -0.23 -16.24
CA ARG A 147 -2.21 -0.11 -17.44
C ARG A 147 -2.08 -1.39 -18.24
N MET A 148 -3.17 -2.04 -18.43
CA MET A 148 -3.21 -3.26 -19.22
C MET A 148 -3.83 -2.97 -20.58
#